data_51bf107f5db38938a320c45b0acf74c4
#
_entry.id   51bf107f5db38938a320c45b0acf74c4
#
_cell.length_a   1.000
_cell.length_b   1.000
_cell.length_c   1.000
_cell.angle_alpha   90.00
_cell.angle_beta   90.00
_cell.angle_gamma   90.00
#
_symmetry.space_group_name_H-M   'P 1'
#
loop_
_entity.id
_entity.type
_entity.pdbx_description
1 polymer ?
#
loop_
_entity_poly.entity_id
_entity_poly.type
_entity_poly.pdbx_seq_one_letter_code
_entity_poly.pdbx_strand_id
1 'polypeptide(L)'
;QLSLLCLYEYSIGLYVPSGNPLKLSGLMDFACKDIKIANREKGSTPRIYLDQFLFSEKISPASISGYHTELVSDISTAAAVATHKADSALGEEYAAHQSGLLDFIPLQTLPMYLVMETEALSQPGFSALLEIVRSEDFRTILQGQTGYNVTRTGELLSL
;
A
#
# COMPACT_ATOMS: atom_id res chain seq x y z
N GLN A 1 4.69 25.70 -10.87
CA GLN A 1 5.67 24.69 -10.46
C GLN A 1 5.16 23.99 -9.20
N LEU A 2 5.29 22.67 -9.14
CA LEU A 2 4.88 21.86 -8.00
C LEU A 2 6.09 21.37 -7.21
N SER A 3 5.91 21.22 -5.91
CA SER A 3 6.87 20.60 -5.00
C SER A 3 6.23 19.41 -4.31
N LEU A 4 7.03 18.37 -4.11
CA LEU A 4 6.63 17.13 -3.43
C LEU A 4 7.43 17.01 -2.15
N LEU A 5 6.77 16.93 -1.01
CA LEU A 5 7.38 16.62 0.28
C LEU A 5 7.15 15.15 0.61
N CYS A 6 8.21 14.36 0.68
CA CYS A 6 8.10 12.96 1.10
C CYS A 6 7.76 12.89 2.60
N LEU A 7 6.62 12.28 2.91
CA LEU A 7 6.20 12.06 4.30
C LEU A 7 6.79 10.76 4.84
N TYR A 8 6.69 9.68 4.08
CA TYR A 8 7.23 8.35 4.37
C TYR A 8 7.17 7.49 3.11
N GLU A 9 7.77 6.32 3.16
CA GLU A 9 7.58 5.25 2.19
C GLU A 9 6.83 4.10 2.87
N TYR A 10 6.04 3.36 2.11
CA TYR A 10 5.28 2.21 2.59
C TYR A 10 5.32 1.06 1.59
N SER A 11 5.16 -0.16 2.09
CA SER A 11 5.15 -1.36 1.26
C SER A 11 3.73 -1.75 0.90
N ILE A 12 3.49 -2.07 -0.37
CA ILE A 12 2.32 -2.80 -0.82
C ILE A 12 2.71 -4.23 -1.16
N GLY A 13 1.82 -5.17 -0.91
CA GLY A 13 2.08 -6.59 -1.12
C GLY A 13 0.84 -7.45 -0.90
N LEU A 14 1.06 -8.76 -0.87
CA LEU A 14 -0.01 -9.72 -0.69
C LEU A 14 -0.25 -10.00 0.79
N TYR A 15 -1.51 -10.02 1.18
CA TYR A 15 -1.97 -10.62 2.42
C TYR A 15 -2.20 -12.11 2.20
N VAL A 16 -1.62 -12.92 3.03
CA VAL A 16 -1.80 -14.37 3.01
C VAL A 16 -2.04 -14.89 4.43
N PRO A 17 -2.80 -15.96 4.63
CA PRO A 17 -2.90 -16.59 5.94
C PRO A 17 -1.53 -16.98 6.47
N SER A 18 -1.33 -16.93 7.80
CA SER A 18 -0.07 -17.27 8.42
C SER A 18 0.51 -18.61 7.94
N GLY A 19 1.79 -18.61 7.63
CA GLY A 19 2.49 -19.75 7.05
C GLY A 19 2.33 -19.88 5.53
N ASN A 20 1.58 -18.96 4.88
CA ASN A 20 1.39 -18.94 3.42
C ASN A 20 1.07 -20.33 2.84
N PRO A 21 -0.04 -20.97 3.24
CA PRO A 21 -0.31 -22.37 2.88
C PRO A 21 -0.43 -22.61 1.38
N LEU A 22 -0.83 -21.59 0.62
CA LEU A 22 -0.97 -21.64 -0.84
C LEU A 22 0.34 -21.31 -1.58
N LYS A 23 1.41 -21.01 -0.85
CA LYS A 23 2.74 -20.67 -1.40
C LYS A 23 2.64 -19.59 -2.48
N LEU A 24 1.93 -18.51 -2.15
CA LEU A 24 1.84 -17.34 -3.02
C LEU A 24 3.17 -16.58 -2.99
N SER A 25 3.58 -16.04 -4.12
CA SER A 25 4.85 -15.33 -4.29
C SER A 25 4.73 -14.00 -5.03
N GLY A 26 3.60 -13.78 -5.70
CA GLY A 26 3.38 -12.56 -6.49
C GLY A 26 2.01 -12.52 -7.15
N LEU A 27 1.74 -11.42 -7.87
CA LEU A 27 0.44 -11.20 -8.50
C LEU A 27 0.10 -12.21 -9.61
N MET A 28 1.12 -12.84 -10.22
CA MET A 28 0.88 -13.87 -11.23
C MET A 28 0.12 -15.08 -10.63
N ASP A 29 0.28 -15.33 -9.35
CA ASP A 29 -0.44 -16.41 -8.66
C ASP A 29 -1.96 -16.20 -8.70
N PHE A 30 -2.44 -14.95 -8.78
CA PHE A 30 -3.87 -14.64 -8.90
C PHE A 30 -4.47 -15.14 -10.22
N ALA A 31 -3.67 -15.25 -11.27
CA ALA A 31 -4.09 -15.75 -12.58
C ALA A 31 -3.82 -17.24 -12.77
N CYS A 32 -2.80 -17.79 -12.10
CA CYS A 32 -2.32 -19.15 -12.33
C CYS A 32 -2.83 -20.17 -11.33
N LYS A 33 -3.30 -19.71 -10.16
CA LYS A 33 -3.81 -20.58 -9.10
C LYS A 33 -5.31 -20.45 -8.95
N ASP A 34 -5.97 -21.52 -8.56
CA ASP A 34 -7.40 -21.51 -8.22
C ASP A 34 -7.58 -20.91 -6.81
N ILE A 35 -7.52 -19.60 -6.74
CA ILE A 35 -7.67 -18.81 -5.52
C ILE A 35 -8.67 -17.69 -5.72
N LYS A 36 -9.32 -17.31 -4.64
CA LYS A 36 -10.25 -16.18 -4.59
C LYS A 36 -9.60 -15.00 -3.89
N ILE A 37 -9.56 -13.86 -4.54
CA ILE A 37 -9.06 -12.62 -3.93
C ILE A 37 -10.16 -11.76 -3.33
N ALA A 38 -9.83 -10.95 -2.32
CA ALA A 38 -10.56 -9.76 -1.97
C ALA A 38 -9.85 -8.55 -2.60
N ASN A 39 -10.61 -7.68 -3.26
CA ASN A 39 -10.05 -6.55 -3.98
C ASN A 39 -10.42 -5.23 -3.29
N ARG A 40 -9.67 -4.19 -3.58
CA ARG A 40 -9.99 -2.83 -3.16
C ARG A 40 -10.90 -2.16 -4.18
N GLU A 41 -11.62 -1.15 -3.72
CA GLU A 41 -12.42 -0.28 -4.58
C GLU A 41 -11.55 0.43 -5.63
N LYS A 42 -12.18 0.80 -6.73
CA LYS A 42 -11.53 1.54 -7.83
C LYS A 42 -10.96 2.88 -7.33
N GLY A 43 -9.74 3.19 -7.75
CA GLY A 43 -9.05 4.42 -7.38
C GLY A 43 -8.12 4.27 -6.17
N SER A 44 -8.20 3.19 -5.40
CA SER A 44 -7.23 2.90 -4.36
C SER A 44 -5.88 2.47 -4.95
N THR A 45 -4.78 2.76 -4.25
CA THR A 45 -3.43 2.40 -4.71
C THR A 45 -3.27 0.90 -4.96
N PRO A 46 -3.69 -0.02 -4.06
CA PRO A 46 -3.58 -1.45 -4.34
C PRO A 46 -4.36 -1.88 -5.58
N ARG A 47 -5.56 -1.29 -5.79
CA ARG A 47 -6.36 -1.60 -6.97
C ARG A 47 -5.70 -1.11 -8.26
N ILE A 48 -5.19 0.11 -8.28
CA ILE A 48 -4.49 0.66 -9.45
C ILE A 48 -3.26 -0.21 -9.78
N TYR A 49 -2.52 -0.64 -8.76
CA TYR A 49 -1.36 -1.50 -8.94
C TYR A 49 -1.72 -2.86 -9.54
N LEU A 50 -2.78 -3.50 -9.03
CA LEU A 50 -3.31 -4.74 -9.60
C LEU A 50 -3.76 -4.56 -11.05
N ASP A 51 -4.53 -3.51 -11.33
CA ASP A 51 -5.05 -3.25 -12.68
C ASP A 51 -3.92 -2.99 -13.70
N GLN A 52 -2.89 -2.25 -13.30
CA GLN A 52 -1.69 -2.03 -14.12
C GLN A 52 -0.93 -3.34 -14.40
N PHE A 53 -0.77 -4.19 -13.39
CA PHE A 53 -0.16 -5.50 -13.56
C PHE A 53 -0.95 -6.36 -14.53
N LEU A 54 -2.25 -6.50 -14.35
CA LEU A 54 -3.11 -7.29 -15.23
C LEU A 54 -3.06 -6.77 -16.68
N PHE A 55 -3.03 -5.45 -16.86
CA PHE A 55 -2.90 -4.83 -18.18
C PHE A 55 -1.54 -5.14 -18.83
N SER A 56 -0.43 -5.01 -18.10
CA SER A 56 0.91 -5.28 -18.63
C SER A 56 1.10 -6.74 -19.02
N GLU A 57 0.54 -7.67 -18.26
CA GLU A 57 0.61 -9.11 -18.51
C GLU A 57 -0.48 -9.60 -19.48
N LYS A 58 -1.36 -8.70 -19.96
CA LYS A 58 -2.49 -9.03 -20.85
C LYS A 58 -3.45 -10.06 -20.24
N ILE A 59 -3.62 -10.02 -18.93
CA ILE A 59 -4.53 -10.88 -18.18
C ILE A 59 -5.89 -10.21 -18.09
N SER A 60 -6.96 -10.94 -18.45
CA SER A 60 -8.31 -10.43 -18.30
C SER A 60 -8.71 -10.38 -16.83
N PRO A 61 -9.19 -9.24 -16.30
CA PRO A 61 -9.72 -9.16 -14.95
C PRO A 61 -10.85 -10.18 -14.67
N ALA A 62 -11.60 -10.57 -15.69
CA ALA A 62 -12.66 -11.57 -15.58
C ALA A 62 -12.15 -12.99 -15.26
N SER A 63 -10.85 -13.25 -15.50
CA SER A 63 -10.23 -14.54 -15.15
C SER A 63 -9.80 -14.61 -13.68
N ILE A 64 -9.84 -13.50 -12.95
CA ILE A 64 -9.42 -13.44 -11.55
C ILE A 64 -10.63 -13.64 -10.64
N SER A 65 -10.69 -14.76 -9.94
CA SER A 65 -11.76 -15.03 -8.98
C SER A 65 -11.75 -14.01 -7.84
N GLY A 66 -12.89 -13.36 -7.59
CA GLY A 66 -13.02 -12.33 -6.56
C GLY A 66 -12.60 -10.92 -7.00
N TYR A 67 -12.15 -10.71 -8.25
CA TYR A 67 -11.75 -9.38 -8.73
C TYR A 67 -12.83 -8.30 -8.51
N HIS A 68 -14.10 -8.66 -8.62
CA HIS A 68 -15.24 -7.76 -8.40
C HIS A 68 -15.72 -7.71 -6.94
N THR A 69 -15.08 -8.43 -6.03
CA THR A 69 -15.36 -8.37 -4.59
C THR A 69 -14.62 -7.16 -4.00
N GLU A 70 -15.24 -5.99 -4.10
CA GLU A 70 -14.63 -4.71 -3.71
C GLU A 70 -14.89 -4.40 -2.23
N LEU A 71 -13.84 -4.05 -1.50
CA LEU A 71 -13.85 -3.62 -0.11
C LEU A 71 -13.20 -2.25 0.02
N VAL A 72 -13.70 -1.44 0.97
CA VAL A 72 -13.39 0.00 1.06
C VAL A 72 -12.11 0.34 1.83
N SER A 73 -11.42 -0.63 2.42
CA SER A 73 -10.19 -0.38 3.17
C SER A 73 -9.24 -1.58 3.15
N ASP A 74 -7.94 -1.34 3.37
CA ASP A 74 -6.96 -2.41 3.51
C ASP A 74 -7.24 -3.28 4.73
N ILE A 75 -7.75 -2.69 5.82
CA ILE A 75 -8.18 -3.43 7.00
C ILE A 75 -9.31 -4.40 6.65
N SER A 76 -10.29 -3.99 5.82
CA SER A 76 -11.39 -4.87 5.44
C SER A 76 -10.95 -6.01 4.50
N THR A 77 -9.99 -5.75 3.59
CA THR A 77 -9.42 -6.81 2.74
C THR A 77 -8.54 -7.77 3.56
N ALA A 78 -7.74 -7.25 4.49
CA ALA A 78 -6.98 -8.06 5.43
C ALA A 78 -7.91 -8.95 6.29
N ALA A 79 -9.00 -8.40 6.82
CA ALA A 79 -9.99 -9.16 7.58
C ALA A 79 -10.67 -10.24 6.74
N ALA A 80 -10.92 -10.00 5.46
CA ALA A 80 -11.48 -11.03 4.56
C ALA A 80 -10.54 -12.22 4.39
N VAL A 81 -9.22 -11.98 4.31
CA VAL A 81 -8.21 -13.04 4.25
C VAL A 81 -8.07 -13.74 5.61
N ALA A 82 -7.97 -12.99 6.70
CA ALA A 82 -7.85 -13.54 8.05
C ALA A 82 -9.04 -14.43 8.46
N THR A 83 -10.23 -14.15 7.91
CA THR A 83 -11.46 -14.93 8.16
C THR A 83 -11.77 -15.95 7.06
N HIS A 84 -10.82 -16.25 6.17
CA HIS A 84 -10.95 -17.22 5.07
C HIS A 84 -12.12 -16.95 4.12
N LYS A 85 -12.58 -15.71 4.00
CA LYS A 85 -13.55 -15.28 2.99
C LYS A 85 -12.91 -15.04 1.62
N ALA A 86 -11.59 -14.80 1.65
CA ALA A 86 -10.72 -14.76 0.49
C ALA A 86 -9.40 -15.47 0.83
N ASP A 87 -8.69 -15.94 -0.20
CA ASP A 87 -7.41 -16.63 -0.04
C ASP A 87 -6.25 -15.65 0.04
N SER A 88 -6.40 -14.50 -0.62
CA SER A 88 -5.41 -13.41 -0.62
C SER A 88 -6.05 -12.07 -0.94
N ALA A 89 -5.31 -11.01 -0.70
CA ALA A 89 -5.64 -9.65 -1.12
C ALA A 89 -4.34 -8.86 -1.34
N LEU A 90 -4.43 -7.77 -2.10
CA LEU A 90 -3.35 -6.80 -2.25
C LEU A 90 -3.64 -5.58 -1.37
N GLY A 91 -2.65 -5.12 -0.60
CA GLY A 91 -2.81 -3.94 0.24
C GLY A 91 -1.51 -3.51 0.92
N GLU A 92 -1.62 -2.56 1.85
CA GLU A 92 -0.48 -2.03 2.60
C GLU A 92 -0.06 -2.94 3.75
N GLU A 93 1.24 -3.06 3.99
CA GLU A 93 1.83 -3.93 5.02
C GLU A 93 1.23 -3.70 6.41
N TYR A 94 0.97 -2.44 6.78
CA TYR A 94 0.37 -2.06 8.05
C TYR A 94 -0.91 -2.86 8.37
N ALA A 95 -1.80 -3.04 7.40
CA ALA A 95 -3.07 -3.73 7.62
C ALA A 95 -2.91 -5.24 7.86
N ALA A 96 -1.89 -5.87 7.26
CA ALA A 96 -1.60 -7.27 7.53
C ALA A 96 -1.21 -7.50 9.00
N HIS A 97 -0.39 -6.61 9.55
CA HIS A 97 0.09 -6.72 10.93
C HIS A 97 -1.00 -6.46 11.99
N GLN A 98 -2.02 -5.66 11.65
CA GLN A 98 -3.11 -5.36 12.59
C GLN A 98 -3.89 -6.59 13.05
N SER A 99 -3.99 -7.61 12.22
CA SER A 99 -4.76 -8.83 12.55
C SER A 99 -3.97 -9.83 13.38
N GLY A 100 -2.65 -9.84 13.30
CA GLY A 100 -1.78 -10.87 13.86
C GLY A 100 -1.99 -12.28 13.29
N LEU A 101 -2.83 -12.43 12.26
CA LEU A 101 -3.22 -13.70 11.64
C LEU A 101 -2.74 -13.85 10.20
N LEU A 102 -2.05 -12.85 9.69
CA LEU A 102 -1.60 -12.80 8.31
C LEU A 102 -0.09 -12.66 8.22
N ASP A 103 0.47 -13.27 7.19
CA ASP A 103 1.79 -12.95 6.69
C ASP A 103 1.67 -11.95 5.54
N PHE A 104 2.71 -11.16 5.34
CA PHE A 104 2.80 -10.17 4.29
C PHE A 104 3.91 -10.52 3.31
N ILE A 105 3.61 -10.52 2.01
CA ILE A 105 4.58 -10.73 0.94
C ILE A 105 4.78 -9.39 0.25
N PRO A 106 5.89 -8.68 0.50
CA PRO A 106 6.13 -7.37 -0.08
C PRO A 106 6.34 -7.48 -1.60
N LEU A 107 5.72 -6.58 -2.36
CA LEU A 107 5.87 -6.50 -3.81
C LEU A 107 6.56 -5.20 -4.25
N GLN A 108 6.18 -4.08 -3.65
CA GLN A 108 6.69 -2.77 -4.01
C GLN A 108 6.69 -1.80 -2.84
N THR A 109 7.71 -0.94 -2.79
CA THR A 109 7.75 0.22 -1.89
C THR A 109 7.32 1.46 -2.67
N LEU A 110 6.41 2.24 -2.09
CA LEU A 110 5.85 3.45 -2.67
C LEU A 110 6.04 4.64 -1.73
N PRO A 111 6.37 5.82 -2.25
CA PRO A 111 6.45 7.03 -1.44
C PRO A 111 5.06 7.65 -1.25
N MET A 112 4.83 8.20 -0.06
CA MET A 112 3.71 9.07 0.24
C MET A 112 4.17 10.52 0.17
N TYR A 113 3.61 11.28 -0.75
CA TYR A 113 3.97 12.69 -0.94
C TYR A 113 2.82 13.62 -0.57
N LEU A 114 3.18 14.71 0.10
CA LEU A 114 2.36 15.91 0.10
C LEU A 114 2.75 16.75 -1.12
N VAL A 115 1.77 17.06 -1.96
CA VAL A 115 1.94 17.85 -3.19
C VAL A 115 1.47 19.27 -2.92
N MET A 116 2.27 20.26 -3.31
CA MET A 116 1.95 21.67 -3.11
C MET A 116 2.51 22.56 -4.22
N GLU A 117 1.98 23.75 -4.36
CA GLU A 117 2.60 24.78 -5.18
C GLU A 117 3.93 25.22 -4.55
N THR A 118 4.98 25.36 -5.36
CA THR A 118 6.33 25.71 -4.86
C THR A 118 6.33 27.05 -4.09
N GLU A 119 5.51 28.00 -4.51
CA GLU A 119 5.37 29.29 -3.84
C GLU A 119 4.81 29.17 -2.41
N ALA A 120 4.03 28.12 -2.13
CA ALA A 120 3.48 27.87 -0.80
C ALA A 120 4.57 27.54 0.23
N LEU A 121 5.74 27.05 -0.19
CA LEU A 121 6.86 26.78 0.70
C LEU A 121 7.36 28.01 1.46
N SER A 122 7.15 29.22 0.92
CA SER A 122 7.53 30.47 1.57
C SER A 122 6.55 30.94 2.65
N GLN A 123 5.39 30.30 2.75
CA GLN A 123 4.38 30.66 3.74
C GLN A 123 4.73 30.10 5.14
N PRO A 124 4.50 30.87 6.22
CA PRO A 124 4.88 30.44 7.58
C PRO A 124 4.29 29.09 7.99
N GLY A 125 3.07 28.77 7.56
CA GLY A 125 2.44 27.47 7.86
C GLY A 125 3.18 26.30 7.23
N PHE A 126 3.72 26.43 6.04
CA PHE A 126 4.52 25.39 5.39
C PHE A 126 5.90 25.23 6.01
N SER A 127 6.54 26.31 6.45
CA SER A 127 7.79 26.23 7.20
C SER A 127 7.62 25.40 8.47
N ALA A 128 6.55 25.68 9.23
CA ALA A 128 6.25 24.91 10.43
C ALA A 128 5.94 23.42 10.12
N LEU A 129 5.16 23.13 9.06
CA LEU A 129 4.91 21.77 8.61
C LEU A 129 6.21 21.03 8.25
N LEU A 130 7.10 21.69 7.52
CA LEU A 130 8.37 21.13 7.10
C LEU A 130 9.28 20.81 8.31
N GLU A 131 9.29 21.68 9.32
CA GLU A 131 9.99 21.43 10.58
C GLU A 131 9.42 20.20 11.30
N ILE A 132 8.08 20.07 11.37
CA ILE A 132 7.43 18.90 11.97
C ILE A 132 7.81 17.62 11.23
N VAL A 133 7.67 17.59 9.90
CA VAL A 133 7.97 16.40 9.10
C VAL A 133 9.45 15.99 9.20
N ARG A 134 10.35 16.96 9.38
CA ARG A 134 11.79 16.72 9.55
C ARG A 134 12.20 16.42 10.97
N SER A 135 11.31 16.57 11.94
CA SER A 135 11.63 16.35 13.35
C SER A 135 11.91 14.87 13.66
N GLU A 136 12.71 14.65 14.69
CA GLU A 136 12.97 13.31 15.22
C GLU A 136 11.72 12.66 15.78
N ASP A 137 10.84 13.45 16.39
CA ASP A 137 9.56 12.97 16.95
C ASP A 137 8.66 12.39 15.86
N PHE A 138 8.53 13.07 14.72
CA PHE A 138 7.73 12.59 13.58
C PHE A 138 8.30 11.26 13.05
N ARG A 139 9.61 11.16 12.87
CA ARG A 139 10.28 9.92 12.43
C ARG A 139 10.07 8.79 13.43
N THR A 140 10.22 9.07 14.72
CA THR A 140 10.06 8.08 15.79
C THR A 140 8.61 7.52 15.81
N ILE A 141 7.61 8.38 15.67
CA ILE A 141 6.20 7.96 15.61
C ILE A 141 5.97 7.04 14.40
N LEU A 142 6.48 7.40 13.22
CA LEU A 142 6.32 6.57 12.02
C LEU A 142 7.07 5.23 12.13
N GLN A 143 8.29 5.23 12.66
CA GLN A 143 9.07 3.99 12.86
C GLN A 143 8.42 3.03 13.86
N GLY A 144 7.61 3.55 14.79
CA GLY A 144 6.79 2.75 15.69
C GLY A 144 5.63 2.00 14.99
N GLN A 145 5.35 2.34 13.73
CA GLN A 145 4.33 1.70 12.92
C GLN A 145 4.98 0.73 11.93
N THR A 146 4.59 -0.53 11.96
CA THR A 146 5.12 -1.53 11.03
C THR A 146 4.72 -1.21 9.57
N GLY A 147 5.66 -1.36 8.65
CA GLY A 147 5.42 -1.16 7.23
C GLY A 147 5.78 0.23 6.70
N TYR A 148 6.22 1.16 7.57
CA TYR A 148 6.67 2.48 7.15
C TYR A 148 8.20 2.63 7.21
N ASN A 149 8.75 3.28 6.16
CA ASN A 149 10.16 3.64 6.06
C ASN A 149 10.31 5.15 6.03
N VAL A 150 11.18 5.67 6.89
CA VAL A 150 11.39 7.12 7.07
C VAL A 150 12.70 7.63 6.45
N THR A 151 13.39 6.82 5.66
CA THR A 151 14.71 7.17 5.09
C THR A 151 14.63 8.46 4.27
N ARG A 152 13.56 8.64 3.50
CA ARG A 152 13.35 9.81 2.65
C ARG A 152 12.41 10.86 3.25
N THR A 153 11.99 10.68 4.49
CA THR A 153 11.08 11.62 5.19
C THR A 153 11.68 13.01 5.25
N GLY A 154 10.95 14.01 4.78
CA GLY A 154 11.38 15.41 4.74
C GLY A 154 12.17 15.80 3.48
N GLU A 155 12.37 14.89 2.53
CA GLU A 155 12.93 15.23 1.20
C GLU A 155 11.93 16.07 0.40
N LEU A 156 12.44 17.11 -0.25
CA LEU A 156 11.70 17.95 -1.18
C LEU A 156 12.16 17.66 -2.61
N LEU A 157 11.21 17.41 -3.50
CA LEU A 157 11.41 17.27 -4.93
C LEU A 157 10.65 18.40 -5.64
N SER A 158 11.21 18.92 -6.72
CA SER A 158 10.54 19.90 -7.60
C SER A 158 10.18 19.23 -8.93
N LEU A 159 8.94 19.48 -9.39
CA LEU A 159 8.42 19.05 -10.68
C LEU A 159 8.31 20.24 -11.66
#